data_b7f78bc986d0c3e0d8b40714d24d7555
#
_entry.id   b7f78bc986d0c3e0d8b40714d24d7555
#
_cell.length_a   1.000
_cell.length_b   1.000
_cell.length_c   1.000
_cell.angle_alpha   90.00
_cell.angle_beta   90.00
_cell.angle_gamma   90.00
#
_symmetry.space_group_name_H-M   'P 1'
#
loop_
_entity.id
_entity.type
_entity.pdbx_description
1 polymer ?
#
loop_
_entity_poly.entity_id
_entity_poly.type
_entity_poly.pdbx_seq_one_letter_code
_entity_poly.pdbx_strand_id
1 'polypeptide(L)'
;MLKKIQTTLSFLFLFFILISISKAEILKPNSNIKPSDVVKIQLIGLQNNNDEFEDSGIEQTWNFAHPNNKKATGPLDKFKRMIKSNNYQMMINHISHTITEIRGGDNWVQFEVIILDNKKIYHKFNWQVEKYTEDGPLKDCWLTTMVSSPVSLGSSI
;
A
#
# COMPACT_ATOMS: atom_id res chain seq x y z
N MET A 1 -12.13 55.73 2.40
CA MET A 1 -11.27 54.69 3.01
C MET A 1 -12.02 53.39 3.30
N LEU A 2 -13.20 53.37 3.86
CA LEU A 2 -13.93 52.12 4.19
C LEU A 2 -14.28 51.24 2.98
N LYS A 3 -14.59 51.76 1.82
CA LYS A 3 -14.92 50.95 0.61
C LYS A 3 -13.73 50.14 0.06
N LYS A 4 -12.48 50.65 0.22
CA LYS A 4 -11.28 49.92 -0.22
C LYS A 4 -10.89 48.77 0.74
N ILE A 5 -11.22 48.91 2.02
CA ILE A 5 -10.96 47.87 3.03
C ILE A 5 -11.95 46.72 2.85
N GLN A 6 -13.21 47.00 2.49
CA GLN A 6 -14.20 45.96 2.26
C GLN A 6 -13.90 45.10 1.02
N THR A 7 -13.38 45.68 -0.07
CA THR A 7 -13.01 44.93 -1.28
C THR A 7 -11.78 44.04 -1.06
N THR A 8 -10.79 44.50 -0.30
CA THR A 8 -9.61 43.71 0.02
C THR A 8 -9.93 42.55 0.97
N LEU A 9 -10.82 42.73 1.93
CA LEU A 9 -11.26 41.68 2.84
C LEU A 9 -12.09 40.60 2.13
N SER A 10 -12.93 41.00 1.18
CA SER A 10 -13.71 40.07 0.34
C SER A 10 -12.83 39.24 -0.60
N PHE A 11 -11.73 39.82 -1.12
CA PHE A 11 -10.78 39.09 -1.97
C PHE A 11 -9.93 38.09 -1.18
N LEU A 12 -9.58 38.42 0.07
CA LEU A 12 -8.86 37.53 0.96
C LEU A 12 -9.72 36.34 1.39
N PHE A 13 -11.02 36.54 1.60
CA PHE A 13 -11.97 35.49 1.94
C PHE A 13 -12.24 34.52 0.77
N LEU A 14 -12.23 35.02 -0.46
CA LEU A 14 -12.39 34.20 -1.67
C LEU A 14 -11.18 33.33 -1.95
N PHE A 15 -9.98 33.76 -1.55
CA PHE A 15 -8.75 32.97 -1.72
C PHE A 15 -8.65 31.78 -0.76
N PHE A 16 -9.30 31.87 0.40
CA PHE A 16 -9.31 30.78 1.40
C PHE A 16 -10.26 29.61 1.04
N ILE A 17 -11.19 29.80 0.11
CA ILE A 17 -12.18 28.77 -0.27
C ILE A 17 -11.62 27.80 -1.33
N LEU A 18 -10.44 28.07 -1.89
CA LEU A 18 -9.82 27.24 -2.94
C LEU A 18 -8.80 26.22 -2.40
N ILE A 19 -8.73 25.98 -1.09
CA ILE A 19 -8.03 24.82 -0.57
C ILE A 19 -8.96 23.62 -0.79
N SER A 20 -8.94 23.10 -2.01
CA SER A 20 -9.47 21.77 -2.30
C SER A 20 -8.68 20.80 -1.42
N ILE A 21 -9.29 20.26 -0.37
CA ILE A 21 -8.75 19.10 0.34
C ILE A 21 -8.77 17.97 -0.67
N SER A 22 -7.65 17.80 -1.38
CA SER A 22 -7.44 16.60 -2.22
C SER A 22 -7.40 15.43 -1.26
N LYS A 23 -8.52 14.74 -1.12
CA LYS A 23 -8.54 13.46 -0.44
C LYS A 23 -7.75 12.51 -1.33
N ALA A 24 -6.60 12.04 -0.89
CA ALA A 24 -5.83 11.08 -1.65
C ALA A 24 -6.69 9.82 -1.81
N GLU A 25 -6.95 9.46 -3.05
CA GLU A 25 -7.76 8.29 -3.39
C GLU A 25 -6.87 7.05 -3.33
N ILE A 26 -7.35 5.99 -2.68
CA ILE A 26 -6.67 4.69 -2.69
C ILE A 26 -6.51 4.22 -4.13
N LEU A 27 -5.26 3.93 -4.51
CA LEU A 27 -4.91 3.50 -5.86
C LEU A 27 -5.55 2.15 -6.19
N LYS A 28 -6.10 2.04 -7.39
CA LYS A 28 -6.71 0.79 -7.89
C LYS A 28 -5.78 0.09 -8.88
N PRO A 29 -5.80 -1.26 -8.93
CA PRO A 29 -5.07 -2.01 -9.93
C PRO A 29 -5.46 -1.59 -11.36
N ASN A 30 -4.47 -1.51 -12.24
CA ASN A 30 -4.65 -1.37 -13.68
C ASN A 30 -3.49 -2.05 -14.41
N SER A 31 -3.66 -2.34 -15.70
CA SER A 31 -2.71 -3.13 -16.50
C SER A 31 -1.36 -2.43 -16.78
N ASN A 32 -1.24 -1.13 -16.51
CA ASN A 32 0.01 -0.38 -16.70
C ASN A 32 0.96 -0.47 -15.50
N ILE A 33 0.49 -0.95 -14.34
CA ILE A 33 1.29 -1.08 -13.13
C ILE A 33 2.15 -2.35 -13.24
N LYS A 34 3.47 -2.18 -13.11
CA LYS A 34 4.42 -3.29 -13.20
C LYS A 34 4.41 -4.15 -11.93
N PRO A 35 4.89 -5.41 -11.99
CA PRO A 35 4.95 -6.30 -10.83
C PRO A 35 5.64 -5.69 -9.60
N SER A 36 6.82 -5.08 -9.80
CA SER A 36 7.58 -4.42 -8.73
C SER A 36 6.84 -3.23 -8.13
N ASP A 37 6.10 -2.48 -8.95
CA ASP A 37 5.32 -1.33 -8.48
C ASP A 37 4.13 -1.76 -7.64
N VAL A 38 3.53 -2.92 -7.92
CA VAL A 38 2.47 -3.50 -7.06
C VAL A 38 3.00 -3.73 -5.66
N VAL A 39 4.16 -4.40 -5.52
CA VAL A 39 4.79 -4.64 -4.21
C VAL A 39 5.13 -3.31 -3.52
N LYS A 40 5.70 -2.36 -4.27
CA LYS A 40 6.06 -1.03 -3.77
C LYS A 40 4.84 -0.25 -3.25
N ILE A 41 3.72 -0.24 -4.00
CA ILE A 41 2.46 0.41 -3.59
C ILE A 41 1.96 -0.17 -2.28
N GLN A 42 1.95 -1.50 -2.14
CA GLN A 42 1.51 -2.17 -0.93
C GLN A 42 2.43 -1.85 0.26
N LEU A 43 3.75 -1.88 0.07
CA LEU A 43 4.70 -1.58 1.14
C LEU A 43 4.69 -0.11 1.57
N ILE A 44 4.58 0.84 0.63
CA ILE A 44 4.42 2.26 0.95
C ILE A 44 3.10 2.50 1.71
N GLY A 45 2.01 1.84 1.29
CA GLY A 45 0.75 1.90 2.00
C GLY A 45 0.90 1.43 3.46
N LEU A 46 1.49 0.26 3.67
CA LEU A 46 1.73 -0.28 5.02
C LEU A 46 2.70 0.58 5.85
N GLN A 47 3.70 1.19 5.21
CA GLN A 47 4.65 2.11 5.86
C GLN A 47 3.95 3.38 6.39
N ASN A 48 2.92 3.84 5.68
CA ASN A 48 2.16 5.05 5.97
C ASN A 48 0.69 4.70 6.28
N ASN A 49 0.47 3.73 7.15
CA ASN A 49 -0.82 3.03 7.28
C ASN A 49 -2.03 3.93 7.57
N ASN A 50 -1.83 5.04 8.28
CA ASN A 50 -2.93 5.91 8.72
C ASN A 50 -2.88 7.32 8.14
N ASP A 51 -2.10 7.56 7.07
CA ASP A 51 -1.89 8.90 6.54
C ASP A 51 -3.17 9.52 5.98
N GLU A 52 -4.01 8.74 5.31
CA GLU A 52 -5.25 9.22 4.72
C GLU A 52 -6.46 9.05 5.67
N PHE A 53 -6.57 7.89 6.27
CA PHE A 53 -7.55 7.50 7.28
C PHE A 53 -7.06 6.23 7.99
N GLU A 54 -7.74 5.83 9.06
CA GLU A 54 -7.36 4.63 9.82
C GLU A 54 -7.35 3.38 8.93
N ASP A 55 -6.21 2.69 8.90
CA ASP A 55 -5.97 1.47 8.10
C ASP A 55 -5.96 1.69 6.57
N SER A 56 -5.82 2.91 6.09
CA SER A 56 -5.77 3.21 4.64
C SER A 56 -4.69 2.41 3.93
N GLY A 57 -3.53 2.22 4.54
CA GLY A 57 -2.44 1.41 3.98
C GLY A 57 -2.76 -0.07 3.90
N ILE A 58 -3.46 -0.62 4.87
CA ILE A 58 -3.95 -2.01 4.83
C ILE A 58 -5.01 -2.16 3.73
N GLU A 59 -5.91 -1.18 3.55
CA GLU A 59 -6.88 -1.18 2.45
C GLU A 59 -6.21 -1.04 1.09
N GLN A 60 -5.17 -0.21 0.96
CA GLN A 60 -4.35 -0.13 -0.25
C GLN A 60 -3.73 -1.48 -0.59
N THR A 61 -3.20 -2.17 0.42
CA THR A 61 -2.63 -3.52 0.28
C THR A 61 -3.69 -4.54 -0.16
N TRP A 62 -4.88 -4.48 0.44
CA TRP A 62 -6.01 -5.33 0.08
C TRP A 62 -6.47 -5.13 -1.37
N ASN A 63 -6.47 -3.91 -1.88
CA ASN A 63 -6.87 -3.62 -3.25
C ASN A 63 -6.02 -4.36 -4.28
N PHE A 64 -4.74 -4.50 -4.02
CA PHE A 64 -3.79 -5.21 -4.90
C PHE A 64 -3.67 -6.71 -4.61
N ALA A 65 -4.46 -7.27 -3.69
CA ALA A 65 -4.50 -8.70 -3.46
C ALA A 65 -5.29 -9.41 -4.58
N HIS A 66 -4.74 -10.52 -5.09
CA HIS A 66 -5.40 -11.37 -6.08
C HIS A 66 -6.74 -11.91 -5.53
N PRO A 67 -7.78 -12.11 -6.37
CA PRO A 67 -9.07 -12.66 -5.92
C PRO A 67 -8.95 -13.94 -5.10
N ASN A 68 -8.06 -14.85 -5.46
CA ASN A 68 -7.82 -16.08 -4.68
C ASN A 68 -7.20 -15.79 -3.31
N ASN A 69 -6.27 -14.84 -3.22
CA ASN A 69 -5.73 -14.38 -1.95
C ASN A 69 -6.83 -13.74 -1.09
N LYS A 70 -7.68 -12.91 -1.69
CA LYS A 70 -8.84 -12.31 -1.00
C LYS A 70 -9.82 -13.36 -0.47
N LYS A 71 -10.07 -14.44 -1.21
CA LYS A 71 -10.90 -15.57 -0.72
C LYS A 71 -10.30 -16.23 0.52
N ALA A 72 -8.99 -16.42 0.55
CA ALA A 72 -8.28 -17.06 1.66
C ALA A 72 -8.18 -16.16 2.90
N THR A 73 -7.89 -14.88 2.73
CA THR A 73 -7.55 -13.94 3.80
C THR A 73 -8.70 -13.00 4.20
N GLY A 74 -9.72 -12.86 3.35
CA GLY A 74 -10.85 -11.96 3.54
C GLY A 74 -11.97 -12.47 4.42
N PRO A 75 -12.99 -11.66 4.63
CA PRO A 75 -13.19 -10.30 4.11
C PRO A 75 -12.18 -9.27 4.66
N LEU A 76 -12.27 -8.00 4.19
CA LEU A 76 -11.32 -6.94 4.54
C LEU A 76 -11.08 -6.80 6.05
N ASP A 77 -12.11 -6.88 6.88
CA ASP A 77 -11.95 -6.80 8.34
C ASP A 77 -11.13 -7.97 8.90
N LYS A 78 -11.25 -9.16 8.33
CA LYS A 78 -10.41 -10.31 8.71
C LYS A 78 -8.98 -10.07 8.25
N PHE A 79 -8.77 -9.52 7.06
CA PHE A 79 -7.46 -9.15 6.55
C PHE A 79 -6.79 -8.08 7.43
N LYS A 80 -7.53 -7.01 7.84
CA LYS A 80 -7.05 -5.99 8.78
C LYS A 80 -6.56 -6.63 10.09
N ARG A 81 -7.34 -7.52 10.68
CA ARG A 81 -6.93 -8.24 11.90
C ARG A 81 -5.69 -9.12 11.69
N MET A 82 -5.58 -9.78 10.53
CA MET A 82 -4.43 -10.60 10.18
C MET A 82 -3.16 -9.75 10.08
N ILE A 83 -3.19 -8.62 9.38
CA ILE A 83 -2.04 -7.71 9.25
C ILE A 83 -1.63 -7.13 10.62
N LYS A 84 -2.60 -6.82 11.49
CA LYS A 84 -2.35 -6.32 12.85
C LYS A 84 -1.90 -7.42 13.84
N SER A 85 -1.90 -8.69 13.43
CA SER A 85 -1.46 -9.81 14.27
C SER A 85 0.07 -9.86 14.41
N ASN A 86 0.54 -10.62 15.39
CA ASN A 86 1.98 -10.81 15.67
C ASN A 86 2.79 -11.29 14.46
N ASN A 87 2.14 -11.95 13.48
CA ASN A 87 2.84 -12.48 12.31
C ASN A 87 3.13 -11.42 11.25
N TYR A 88 2.39 -10.30 11.21
CA TYR A 88 2.52 -9.31 10.14
C TYR A 88 2.57 -7.86 10.62
N GLN A 89 2.32 -7.57 11.91
CA GLN A 89 2.27 -6.20 12.44
C GLN A 89 3.57 -5.41 12.23
N MET A 90 4.72 -6.08 12.07
CA MET A 90 6.00 -5.44 11.79
C MET A 90 6.03 -4.73 10.43
N MET A 91 5.09 -5.04 9.53
CA MET A 91 4.96 -4.32 8.27
C MET A 91 4.34 -2.94 8.45
N ILE A 92 3.52 -2.74 9.51
CA ILE A 92 2.79 -1.49 9.75
C ILE A 92 3.76 -0.44 10.28
N ASN A 93 3.78 0.73 9.62
CA ASN A 93 4.61 1.87 10.01
C ASN A 93 6.11 1.51 10.13
N HIS A 94 6.59 0.60 9.28
CA HIS A 94 7.99 0.21 9.24
C HIS A 94 8.89 1.38 8.79
N ILE A 95 10.18 1.33 9.15
CA ILE A 95 11.12 2.43 8.90
C ILE A 95 11.53 2.46 7.43
N SER A 96 11.91 1.30 6.87
CA SER A 96 12.37 1.18 5.49
C SER A 96 12.15 -0.22 4.95
N HIS A 97 12.20 -0.35 3.63
CA HIS A 97 12.13 -1.63 2.97
C HIS A 97 13.00 -1.67 1.71
N THR A 98 13.40 -2.88 1.31
CA THR A 98 13.99 -3.17 0.02
C THR A 98 13.19 -4.23 -0.71
N ILE A 99 13.15 -4.14 -2.03
CA ILE A 99 12.44 -5.07 -2.91
C ILE A 99 13.46 -5.57 -3.92
N THR A 100 13.69 -6.89 -3.94
CA THR A 100 14.62 -7.52 -4.87
C THR A 100 13.88 -8.61 -5.64
N GLU A 101 13.85 -8.52 -6.97
CA GLU A 101 13.31 -9.58 -7.80
C GLU A 101 14.23 -10.79 -7.72
N ILE A 102 13.66 -11.97 -7.40
CA ILE A 102 14.41 -13.23 -7.28
C ILE A 102 14.31 -14.02 -8.58
N ARG A 103 13.08 -14.17 -9.09
CA ARG A 103 12.78 -14.95 -10.29
C ARG A 103 11.39 -14.58 -10.80
N GLY A 104 11.14 -14.85 -12.07
CA GLY A 104 9.83 -14.60 -12.68
C GLY A 104 9.66 -15.35 -13.98
N GLY A 105 8.45 -15.30 -14.51
CA GLY A 105 8.04 -15.79 -15.80
C GLY A 105 7.06 -14.79 -16.42
N ASP A 106 6.39 -15.19 -17.51
CA ASP A 106 5.53 -14.30 -18.28
C ASP A 106 4.34 -13.74 -17.47
N ASN A 107 3.83 -14.53 -16.51
CA ASN A 107 2.62 -14.21 -15.77
C ASN A 107 2.80 -14.23 -14.24
N TRP A 108 4.01 -14.37 -13.74
CA TRP A 108 4.29 -14.34 -12.30
C TRP A 108 5.70 -13.82 -12.02
N VAL A 109 5.86 -13.15 -10.88
CA VAL A 109 7.16 -12.65 -10.39
C VAL A 109 7.22 -12.84 -8.89
N GLN A 110 8.38 -13.26 -8.39
CA GLN A 110 8.67 -13.43 -6.97
C GLN A 110 9.75 -12.45 -6.53
N PHE A 111 9.49 -11.79 -5.42
CA PHE A 111 10.39 -10.82 -4.81
C PHE A 111 10.80 -11.28 -3.41
N GLU A 112 12.05 -10.99 -3.05
CA GLU A 112 12.48 -10.89 -1.67
C GLU A 112 12.21 -9.46 -1.18
N VAL A 113 11.52 -9.33 -0.06
CA VAL A 113 11.25 -8.07 0.61
C VAL A 113 11.91 -8.10 1.98
N ILE A 114 12.77 -7.13 2.26
CA ILE A 114 13.35 -6.95 3.59
C ILE A 114 12.77 -5.66 4.18
N ILE A 115 12.21 -5.76 5.37
CA ILE A 115 11.62 -4.65 6.12
C ILE A 115 12.42 -4.41 7.37
N LEU A 116 12.78 -3.15 7.66
CA LEU A 116 13.25 -2.71 8.96
C LEU A 116 12.05 -2.18 9.75
N ASP A 117 11.67 -2.89 10.79
CA ASP A 117 10.53 -2.49 11.63
C ASP A 117 10.87 -1.31 12.58
N ASN A 118 9.85 -0.80 13.26
CA ASN A 118 10.00 0.31 14.22
C ASN A 118 10.77 -0.06 15.50
N LYS A 119 11.06 -1.36 15.71
CA LYS A 119 11.91 -1.87 16.78
C LYS A 119 13.36 -2.10 16.31
N LYS A 120 13.68 -1.68 15.07
CA LYS A 120 14.98 -1.85 14.42
C LYS A 120 15.37 -3.32 14.21
N ILE A 121 14.41 -4.16 13.93
CA ILE A 121 14.60 -5.57 13.56
C ILE A 121 14.34 -5.74 12.07
N TYR A 122 15.25 -6.42 11.37
CA TYR A 122 15.06 -6.78 9.98
C TYR A 122 14.22 -8.04 9.85
N HIS A 123 13.21 -8.01 8.98
CA HIS A 123 12.36 -9.13 8.64
C HIS A 123 12.36 -9.36 7.14
N LYS A 124 12.52 -10.60 6.72
CA LYS A 124 12.46 -11.01 5.33
C LYS A 124 11.14 -11.70 5.02
N PHE A 125 10.59 -11.39 3.85
CA PHE A 125 9.40 -12.00 3.29
C PHE A 125 9.65 -12.42 1.84
N ASN A 126 9.01 -13.50 1.39
CA ASN A 126 8.84 -13.79 -0.02
C ASN A 126 7.47 -13.25 -0.46
N TRP A 127 7.47 -12.50 -1.55
CA TRP A 127 6.28 -11.84 -2.09
C TRP A 127 6.08 -12.28 -3.52
N GLN A 128 4.90 -12.80 -3.86
CA GLN A 128 4.58 -13.25 -5.21
C GLN A 128 3.43 -12.44 -5.78
N VAL A 129 3.60 -11.97 -7.00
CA VAL A 129 2.56 -11.32 -7.79
C VAL A 129 2.33 -12.12 -9.07
N GLU A 130 1.09 -12.15 -9.52
CA GLU A 130 0.68 -12.83 -10.75
C GLU A 130 -0.20 -11.92 -11.59
N LYS A 131 -0.10 -12.07 -12.90
CA LYS A 131 -0.97 -11.40 -13.85
C LYS A 131 -2.34 -12.07 -13.84
N TYR A 132 -3.38 -11.28 -13.62
CA TYR A 132 -4.74 -11.78 -13.67
C TYR A 132 -5.18 -11.97 -15.13
N THR A 133 -5.53 -13.19 -15.51
CA THR A 133 -5.79 -13.57 -16.91
C THR A 133 -7.28 -13.75 -17.25
N GLU A 134 -8.15 -13.77 -16.24
CA GLU A 134 -9.59 -13.91 -16.47
C GLU A 134 -10.20 -12.60 -16.99
N ASP A 135 -11.27 -12.69 -17.76
CA ASP A 135 -11.99 -11.54 -18.27
C ASP A 135 -12.63 -10.72 -17.13
N GLY A 136 -12.56 -9.41 -17.24
CA GLY A 136 -13.11 -8.50 -16.25
C GLY A 136 -12.24 -7.28 -15.99
N PRO A 137 -12.61 -6.46 -14.98
CA PRO A 137 -11.93 -5.20 -14.69
C PRO A 137 -10.46 -5.35 -14.25
N LEU A 138 -10.05 -6.54 -13.81
CA LEU A 138 -8.68 -6.84 -13.34
C LEU A 138 -7.83 -7.53 -14.43
N LYS A 139 -8.37 -7.78 -15.62
CA LYS A 139 -7.62 -8.43 -16.69
C LYS A 139 -6.30 -7.72 -16.95
N ASP A 140 -5.24 -8.50 -17.07
CA ASP A 140 -3.86 -8.05 -17.26
C ASP A 140 -3.25 -7.22 -16.11
N CYS A 141 -3.97 -7.03 -14.99
CA CYS A 141 -3.40 -6.44 -13.79
C CYS A 141 -2.49 -7.42 -13.06
N TRP A 142 -1.39 -6.91 -12.52
CA TRP A 142 -0.54 -7.65 -11.60
C TRP A 142 -1.09 -7.56 -10.18
N LEU A 143 -1.27 -8.69 -9.50
CA LEU A 143 -1.90 -8.78 -8.19
C LEU A 143 -1.13 -9.73 -7.28
N THR A 144 -1.07 -9.44 -5.99
CA THR A 144 -0.38 -10.26 -4.99
C THR A 144 -1.15 -11.54 -4.71
N THR A 145 -0.51 -12.68 -4.97
CA THR A 145 -1.07 -14.02 -4.69
C THR A 145 -0.58 -14.58 -3.37
N MET A 146 0.64 -14.20 -2.92
CA MET A 146 1.22 -14.77 -1.71
C MET A 146 2.20 -13.80 -1.07
N VAL A 147 2.17 -13.75 0.27
CA VAL A 147 3.21 -13.20 1.13
C VAL A 147 3.54 -14.24 2.18
N SER A 148 4.81 -14.62 2.30
CA SER A 148 5.24 -15.63 3.27
C SER A 148 5.14 -15.14 4.71
N SER A 149 5.24 -16.06 5.67
CA SER A 149 5.57 -15.70 7.05
C SER A 149 6.92 -15.00 7.12
N PRO A 150 7.12 -14.08 8.10
CA PRO A 150 8.38 -13.38 8.30
C PRO A 150 9.50 -14.31 8.74
N VAL A 151 10.71 -14.03 8.26
CA VAL A 151 11.96 -14.58 8.81
C VAL A 151 12.73 -13.43 9.43
N SER A 152 12.96 -13.48 10.75
CA SER A 152 13.76 -12.46 11.43
C SER A 152 15.25 -12.61 11.04
N LEU A 153 15.87 -11.52 10.65
CA LEU A 153 17.30 -11.45 10.30
C LEU A 153 18.16 -10.83 11.40
N GLY A 154 17.57 -10.46 12.54
CA GLY A 154 18.24 -9.80 13.65
C GLY A 154 18.11 -8.26 13.63
N SER A 155 18.73 -7.63 14.62
CA SER A 155 18.67 -6.18 14.82
C SER A 155 19.69 -5.45 13.94
N SER A 156 19.31 -4.21 13.51
CA SER A 156 20.29 -3.25 13.02
C SER A 156 21.11 -2.75 14.20
N ILE A 157 22.42 -2.86 14.11
CA ILE A 157 23.39 -2.32 15.08
C ILE A 157 23.42 -0.79 14.98
#